data_54b87d24977d3d2d1f5af20b0f1ef8d0
#
_entry.id   54b87d24977d3d2d1f5af20b0f1ef8d0
#
_cell.length_a   1.000
_cell.length_b   1.000
_cell.length_c   1.000
_cell.angle_alpha   90.00
_cell.angle_beta   90.00
_cell.angle_gamma   90.00
#
_symmetry.space_group_name_H-M   'P 1'
#
loop_
_entity.id
_entity.type
_entity.pdbx_description
1 polymer ?
#
loop_
_entity_poly.entity_id
_entity_poly.type
_entity_poly.pdbx_seq_one_letter_code
_entity_poly.pdbx_strand_id
1 'polypeptide(L)'
;GHNPAILMKKDGSHELLETGGPVLGVFDSFEFEQGKFALGDSLLFCYTDGVVDATNNAEEPFEMERLVDFLKTQLDSAPSRICSGLRRELRNHIKDMPQLDDMTFLVLKK
;
A
#
# COMPACT_ATOMS: atom_id res chain seq x y z
N GLY A 1 9.07 10.77 3.97
CA GLY A 1 8.00 10.84 4.92
C GLY A 1 6.67 10.30 4.42
N HIS A 2 6.68 9.20 3.65
CA HIS A 2 5.47 8.54 3.15
C HIS A 2 5.61 7.03 3.37
N ASN A 3 4.50 6.30 3.49
CA ASN A 3 4.55 4.85 3.54
C ASN A 3 5.26 4.30 2.30
N PRO A 4 6.13 3.28 2.45
CA PRO A 4 6.85 2.74 1.30
C PRO A 4 5.88 2.10 0.31
N ALA A 5 6.06 2.39 -0.98
CA ALA A 5 5.33 1.70 -2.03
C ALA A 5 5.75 0.23 -2.08
N ILE A 6 4.82 -0.64 -2.45
CA ILE A 6 5.06 -2.08 -2.55
C ILE A 6 5.22 -2.44 -4.02
N LEU A 7 6.34 -3.04 -4.38
CA LEU A 7 6.57 -3.62 -5.69
C LEU A 7 6.37 -5.13 -5.59
N MET A 8 5.24 -5.62 -6.08
CA MET A 8 4.92 -7.06 -6.10
C MET A 8 5.42 -7.68 -7.39
N LYS A 9 6.27 -8.68 -7.27
CA LYS A 9 6.82 -9.42 -8.41
C LYS A 9 5.95 -10.61 -8.76
N LYS A 10 6.04 -11.06 -10.01
CA LYS A 10 5.22 -12.17 -10.51
C LYS A 10 5.45 -13.50 -9.79
N ASP A 11 6.64 -13.69 -9.21
CA ASP A 11 6.97 -14.87 -8.42
C ASP A 11 6.37 -14.87 -7.01
N GLY A 12 5.61 -13.82 -6.64
CA GLY A 12 5.01 -13.65 -5.32
C GLY A 12 5.90 -12.95 -4.30
N SER A 13 7.15 -12.66 -4.62
CA SER A 13 8.02 -11.84 -3.77
C SER A 13 7.64 -10.37 -3.87
N HIS A 14 8.06 -9.58 -2.89
CA HIS A 14 7.81 -8.16 -2.89
C HIS A 14 9.03 -7.39 -2.39
N GLU A 15 9.08 -6.12 -2.76
CA GLU A 15 10.08 -5.17 -2.34
C GLU A 15 9.39 -3.90 -1.87
N LEU A 16 9.84 -3.34 -0.74
CA LEU A 16 9.38 -2.05 -0.25
C LEU A 16 10.30 -0.96 -0.78
N LEU A 17 9.74 0.04 -1.46
CA LEU A 17 10.49 1.16 -2.00
C LEU A 17 10.62 2.24 -0.94
N GLU A 18 11.70 2.21 -0.19
CA GLU A 18 11.92 3.04 1.00
C GLU A 18 12.86 4.23 0.78
N THR A 19 13.47 4.32 -0.40
CA THR A 19 14.39 5.42 -0.73
C THR A 19 13.65 6.76 -0.72
N GLY A 20 14.23 7.76 -0.08
CA GLY A 20 13.61 9.08 0.01
C GLY A 20 14.20 9.91 1.14
N GLY A 21 13.33 10.46 1.97
CA GLY A 21 13.72 11.33 3.07
C GLY A 21 12.54 11.66 3.98
N PRO A 22 12.68 12.68 4.83
CA PRO A 22 11.62 13.10 5.74
C PRO A 22 10.43 13.73 5.03
N VAL A 23 9.42 14.09 5.79
CA VAL A 23 8.25 14.81 5.30
C VAL A 23 8.67 16.12 4.64
N LEU A 24 8.12 16.39 3.47
CA LEU A 24 8.38 17.62 2.73
C LEU A 24 7.94 18.86 3.55
N GLY A 25 8.76 19.90 3.50
CA GLY A 25 8.46 21.17 4.14
C GLY A 25 8.81 21.28 5.62
N VAL A 26 9.35 20.20 6.23
CA VAL A 26 9.77 20.22 7.64
C VAL A 26 11.15 20.84 7.83
N PHE A 27 12.05 20.63 6.88
CA PHE A 27 13.42 21.18 6.91
C PHE A 27 13.62 22.16 5.77
N ASP A 28 14.34 23.25 6.05
CA ASP A 28 14.62 24.31 5.05
C ASP A 28 15.48 23.78 3.89
N SER A 29 16.40 22.86 4.18
CA SER A 29 17.21 22.20 3.17
C SER A 29 17.43 20.74 3.53
N PHE A 30 17.08 19.85 2.61
CA PHE A 30 17.33 18.43 2.76
C PHE A 30 17.49 17.80 1.37
N GLU A 31 18.57 17.06 1.18
CA GLU A 31 18.79 16.29 -0.04
C GLU A 31 18.06 14.96 0.06
N PHE A 32 17.01 14.80 -0.76
CA PHE A 32 16.26 13.55 -0.83
C PHE A 32 17.01 12.54 -1.68
N GLU A 33 17.13 11.33 -1.18
CA GLU A 33 17.65 10.23 -1.97
C GLU A 33 16.66 9.85 -3.06
N GLN A 34 17.21 9.44 -4.22
CA GLN A 34 16.44 8.99 -5.36
C GLN A 34 16.76 7.53 -5.67
N GLY A 35 15.73 6.75 -5.90
CA GLY A 35 15.85 5.38 -6.36
C GLY A 35 15.23 5.20 -7.73
N LYS A 36 15.62 4.15 -8.41
CA LYS A 36 15.03 3.73 -9.69
C LYS A 36 14.70 2.25 -9.63
N PHE A 37 13.62 1.88 -10.26
CA PHE A 37 13.25 0.48 -10.42
C PHE A 37 12.60 0.26 -11.78
N ALA A 38 12.67 -0.96 -12.28
CA ALA A 38 11.94 -1.35 -13.48
C ALA A 38 10.61 -1.97 -13.08
N LEU A 39 9.50 -1.45 -13.60
CA LEU A 39 8.18 -2.04 -13.34
C LEU A 39 8.09 -3.43 -13.96
N GLY A 40 8.51 -3.58 -15.23
CA GLY A 40 8.43 -4.86 -15.92
C GLY A 40 7.03 -5.44 -15.88
N ASP A 41 6.92 -6.69 -15.48
CA ASP A 41 5.66 -7.40 -15.25
C ASP A 41 5.19 -7.37 -13.77
N SER A 42 5.83 -6.53 -12.95
CA SER A 42 5.47 -6.33 -11.55
C SER A 42 4.25 -5.42 -11.42
N LEU A 43 3.72 -5.37 -10.20
CA LEU A 43 2.65 -4.49 -9.79
C LEU A 43 3.20 -3.50 -8.79
N LEU A 44 2.99 -2.20 -9.01
CA LEU A 44 3.32 -1.16 -8.04
C LEU A 44 2.04 -0.76 -7.29
N PHE A 45 2.13 -0.78 -5.97
CA PHE A 45 1.04 -0.40 -5.08
C PHE A 45 1.48 0.74 -4.18
N CYS A 46 0.81 1.88 -4.30
CA CYS A 46 1.00 3.04 -3.43
C CYS A 46 -0.25 3.23 -2.57
N TYR A 47 -0.08 3.65 -1.33
CA TYR A 47 -1.18 3.77 -0.37
C TYR A 47 -0.87 4.76 0.73
N THR A 48 -1.91 5.27 1.37
CA THR A 48 -1.79 6.06 2.60
C THR A 48 -1.92 5.17 3.83
N ASP A 49 -1.43 5.65 4.97
CA ASP A 49 -1.45 4.93 6.24
C ASP A 49 -2.86 4.51 6.69
N GLY A 50 -3.89 5.24 6.29
CA GLY A 50 -5.28 4.87 6.56
C GLY A 50 -5.64 3.45 6.11
N VAL A 51 -4.91 2.87 5.14
CA VAL A 51 -5.11 1.50 4.69
C VAL A 51 -4.60 0.49 5.73
N VAL A 52 -3.36 0.64 6.14
CA VAL A 52 -2.71 -0.32 7.07
C VAL A 52 -3.13 -0.10 8.52
N ASP A 53 -3.53 1.11 8.86
CA ASP A 53 -4.00 1.47 10.20
C ASP A 53 -5.51 1.23 10.41
N ALA A 54 -6.22 0.81 9.36
CA ALA A 54 -7.64 0.48 9.46
C ALA A 54 -7.86 -0.59 10.54
N THR A 55 -8.63 -0.25 11.57
CA THR A 55 -8.73 -1.05 12.79
C THR A 55 -10.11 -1.68 12.90
N ASN A 56 -10.17 -2.94 13.33
CA ASN A 56 -11.38 -3.67 13.60
C ASN A 56 -11.90 -3.43 15.04
N ASN A 57 -13.01 -4.04 15.41
CA ASN A 57 -13.62 -3.91 16.75
C ASN A 57 -12.80 -4.58 17.87
N ALA A 58 -11.81 -5.39 17.54
CA ALA A 58 -10.85 -5.95 18.48
C ALA A 58 -9.59 -5.09 18.64
N GLU A 59 -9.61 -3.85 18.11
CA GLU A 59 -8.49 -2.90 18.10
C GLU A 59 -7.26 -3.40 17.32
N GLU A 60 -7.46 -4.30 16.37
CA GLU A 60 -6.40 -4.83 15.52
C GLU A 60 -6.35 -4.04 14.20
N PRO A 61 -5.21 -3.40 13.84
CA PRO A 61 -5.05 -2.77 12.54
C PRO A 61 -4.93 -3.81 11.42
N PHE A 62 -5.23 -3.38 10.20
CA PHE A 62 -5.11 -4.25 9.01
C PHE A 62 -3.68 -4.71 8.79
N GLU A 63 -2.73 -3.80 8.92
CA GLU A 63 -1.29 -4.01 8.83
C GLU A 63 -0.75 -4.36 7.45
N MET A 64 0.55 -4.17 7.30
CA MET A 64 1.30 -4.44 6.07
C MET A 64 1.21 -5.91 5.65
N GLU A 65 1.27 -6.83 6.61
CA GLU A 65 1.25 -8.27 6.34
C GLU A 65 -0.03 -8.70 5.60
N ARG A 66 -1.18 -8.24 6.07
CA ARG A 66 -2.47 -8.54 5.41
C ARG A 66 -2.58 -7.90 4.04
N LEU A 67 -2.04 -6.69 3.89
CA LEU A 67 -2.00 -6.00 2.61
C LEU A 67 -1.15 -6.77 1.59
N VAL A 68 0.05 -7.18 1.98
CA VAL A 68 0.96 -7.97 1.13
C VAL A 68 0.33 -9.32 0.78
N ASP A 69 -0.26 -10.02 1.74
CA ASP A 69 -0.93 -11.30 1.51
C ASP A 69 -2.08 -11.16 0.52
N PHE A 70 -2.88 -10.10 0.63
CA PHE A 70 -3.92 -9.81 -0.33
C PHE A 70 -3.35 -9.56 -1.74
N LEU A 71 -2.32 -8.72 -1.86
CA LEU A 71 -1.71 -8.41 -3.15
C LEU A 71 -1.12 -9.65 -3.83
N LYS A 72 -0.58 -10.59 -3.08
CA LYS A 72 -0.08 -11.87 -3.61
C LYS A 72 -1.18 -12.67 -4.32
N THR A 73 -2.40 -12.58 -3.85
CA THR A 73 -3.53 -13.28 -4.48
C THR A 73 -4.02 -12.61 -5.77
N GLN A 74 -3.54 -11.39 -6.08
CA GLN A 74 -4.05 -10.53 -7.13
C GLN A 74 -3.06 -10.31 -8.29
N LEU A 75 -1.99 -11.08 -8.36
CA LEU A 75 -0.91 -10.85 -9.34
C LEU A 75 -1.39 -10.88 -10.79
N ASP A 76 -2.39 -11.69 -11.10
CA ASP A 76 -2.96 -11.81 -12.45
C ASP A 76 -4.23 -10.99 -12.66
N SER A 77 -4.64 -10.20 -11.67
CA SER A 77 -5.86 -9.40 -11.72
C SER A 77 -5.60 -8.03 -12.35
N ALA A 78 -6.63 -7.47 -13.01
CA ALA A 78 -6.58 -6.10 -13.50
C ALA A 78 -6.57 -5.09 -12.33
N PRO A 79 -5.99 -3.90 -12.50
CA PRO A 79 -5.95 -2.88 -11.44
C PRO A 79 -7.30 -2.57 -10.82
N SER A 80 -8.36 -2.46 -11.63
CA SER A 80 -9.72 -2.20 -11.13
C SER A 80 -10.24 -3.29 -10.19
N ARG A 81 -9.90 -4.55 -10.47
CA ARG A 81 -10.26 -5.70 -9.62
C ARG A 81 -9.47 -5.71 -8.32
N ILE A 82 -8.20 -5.34 -8.38
CA ILE A 82 -7.37 -5.21 -7.19
C ILE A 82 -7.95 -4.16 -6.27
N CYS A 83 -8.29 -2.99 -6.81
CA CYS A 83 -8.90 -1.91 -6.03
C CYS A 83 -10.23 -2.30 -5.41
N SER A 84 -11.14 -2.89 -6.16
CA SER A 84 -12.45 -3.31 -5.63
C SER A 84 -12.32 -4.45 -4.61
N GLY A 85 -11.38 -5.38 -4.83
CA GLY A 85 -11.09 -6.47 -3.91
C GLY A 85 -10.52 -5.96 -2.59
N LEU A 86 -9.57 -5.03 -2.62
CA LEU A 86 -9.01 -4.43 -1.41
C LEU A 86 -10.06 -3.64 -0.63
N ARG A 87 -10.91 -2.89 -1.31
CA ARG A 87 -12.01 -2.19 -0.64
C ARG A 87 -12.92 -3.15 0.12
N ARG A 88 -13.18 -4.32 -0.45
CA ARG A 88 -13.97 -5.37 0.20
C ARG A 88 -13.25 -5.94 1.41
N GLU A 89 -11.97 -6.25 1.28
CA GLU A 89 -11.14 -6.74 2.39
C GLU A 89 -11.12 -5.75 3.56
N LEU A 90 -10.93 -4.47 3.28
CA LEU A 90 -10.92 -3.42 4.28
C LEU A 90 -12.28 -3.27 4.95
N ARG A 91 -13.37 -3.30 4.19
CA ARG A 91 -14.73 -3.26 4.75
C ARG A 91 -15.02 -4.45 5.66
N ASN A 92 -14.59 -5.64 5.26
CA ASN A 92 -14.76 -6.85 6.06
C ASN A 92 -13.93 -6.80 7.34
N HIS A 93 -12.79 -6.14 7.31
CA HIS A 93 -11.94 -5.96 8.47
C HIS A 93 -12.53 -4.93 9.46
N ILE A 94 -12.91 -3.78 8.95
CA ILE A 94 -13.45 -2.66 9.75
C ILE A 94 -14.86 -2.99 10.27
N LYS A 95 -15.71 -3.58 9.45
CA LYS A 95 -17.12 -3.85 9.74
C LYS A 95 -17.87 -2.59 10.19
N ASP A 96 -18.36 -2.59 11.44
CA ASP A 96 -19.16 -1.51 12.00
C ASP A 96 -18.33 -0.39 12.65
N MET A 97 -17.01 -0.56 12.70
CA MET A 97 -16.13 0.47 13.26
C MET A 97 -16.06 1.70 12.35
N PRO A 98 -15.98 2.91 12.92
CA PRO A 98 -15.81 4.10 12.11
C PRO A 98 -14.44 4.09 11.40
N GLN A 99 -14.42 4.61 10.18
CA GLN A 99 -13.17 4.85 9.47
C GLN A 99 -12.45 6.03 10.13
N LEU A 100 -11.28 5.77 10.70
CA LEU A 100 -10.53 6.76 11.47
C LEU A 100 -9.74 7.73 10.60
N ASP A 101 -9.39 7.33 9.39
CA ASP A 101 -8.58 8.13 8.47
C ASP A 101 -8.97 7.85 7.02
N ASP A 102 -8.63 8.79 6.13
CA ASP A 102 -8.86 8.63 4.70
C ASP A 102 -7.98 7.53 4.12
N MET A 103 -8.55 6.74 3.24
CA MET A 103 -7.87 5.65 2.57
C MET A 103 -7.71 5.96 1.09
N THR A 104 -6.48 6.12 0.66
CA THR A 104 -6.15 6.29 -0.76
C THR A 104 -5.14 5.22 -1.16
N PHE A 105 -5.39 4.60 -2.30
CA PHE A 105 -4.42 3.68 -2.89
C PHE A 105 -4.47 3.73 -4.41
N LEU A 106 -3.32 3.46 -5.00
CA LEU A 106 -3.10 3.48 -6.44
C LEU A 106 -2.42 2.18 -6.84
N VAL A 107 -2.94 1.56 -7.89
CA VAL A 107 -2.35 0.36 -8.49
C VAL A 107 -1.86 0.69 -9.88
N LEU A 108 -0.57 0.45 -10.12
CA LEU A 108 0.04 0.58 -11.44
C LEU A 108 0.54 -0.78 -11.90
N LYS A 109 0.12 -1.15 -13.10
CA LYS A 109 0.46 -2.42 -13.71
C LYS A 109 0.57 -2.24 -15.22
N LYS A 110 1.56 -2.88 -15.81
CA LYS A 110 1.80 -2.80 -17.26
C LYS A 110 0.88 -3.73 -18.06
#